data_050c6e542fb01c516a968e9fbf74ed9e
#
_entry.id   050c6e542fb01c516a968e9fbf74ed9e
#
_cell.length_a   1.000
_cell.length_b   1.000
_cell.length_c   1.000
_cell.angle_alpha   90.00
_cell.angle_beta   90.00
_cell.angle_gamma   90.00
#
_symmetry.space_group_name_H-M   'P 1'
#
loop_
_entity.id
_entity.type
_entity.pdbx_description
1 polymer ?
#
loop_
_entity_poly.entity_id
_entity_poly.type
_entity_poly.pdbx_seq_one_letter_code
_entity_poly.pdbx_strand_id
1 'polypeptide(L)'
;MSTVFTFVPSREHEYPDHPERPGRLDILEPLLPSFGAEQIQAIRATEADVALVHPVKMIRSLQEACMEGPGVIDYAPTYVTQTSYEDALQAVGGVLTCSHAVMNGDARNAFAIVRPPGHHAEPDRAMGFCLFSNIAIAAQDLLRKGMKRVMVIDYDAHHGNGTQAAFLHEERLGFVSTHQWGIYPGTGWIDDAPHANQRIVNVPLPAYAGDKTFVRIADEVFAPMVRAFKPEMLLISAGFDSHWNDPITSLGLSTRGFYEVSKKLVEMAEEHCGGKIVFVLEGGYDPRNVANGVGAVFDALTSRPLGNEAGDASPYKEPDFESRLKEIRQKHDLI
;
A
#
# COMPACT_ATOMS: atom_id res chain seq x y z
N MET A 1 15.47 17.06 -8.31
CA MET A 1 14.16 16.49 -8.66
C MET A 1 13.25 16.66 -7.44
N SER A 2 11.97 16.99 -7.64
CA SER A 2 10.96 17.22 -6.61
C SER A 2 10.30 15.90 -6.19
N THR A 3 9.67 15.91 -5.02
CA THR A 3 8.65 14.92 -4.64
C THR A 3 7.35 15.30 -5.34
N VAL A 4 6.67 14.34 -5.95
CA VAL A 4 5.38 14.56 -6.62
C VAL A 4 4.27 13.70 -5.99
N PHE A 5 3.02 14.09 -6.22
CA PHE A 5 1.89 13.25 -5.82
C PHE A 5 0.70 13.39 -6.80
N THR A 6 -0.10 12.36 -6.87
CA THR A 6 -1.46 12.40 -7.46
C THR A 6 -2.50 12.38 -6.36
N PHE A 7 -3.64 13.05 -6.60
CA PHE A 7 -4.78 13.06 -5.68
C PHE A 7 -6.05 12.68 -6.42
N VAL A 8 -6.57 11.49 -6.13
CA VAL A 8 -7.77 10.91 -6.76
C VAL A 8 -8.73 10.48 -5.65
N PRO A 9 -9.53 11.42 -5.10
CA PRO A 9 -10.40 11.15 -3.95
C PRO A 9 -11.65 10.34 -4.29
N SER A 10 -11.99 10.18 -5.57
CA SER A 10 -13.15 9.39 -6.05
C SER A 10 -14.42 9.68 -5.25
N ARG A 11 -14.87 10.94 -5.31
CA ARG A 11 -15.94 11.47 -4.44
C ARG A 11 -17.31 10.81 -4.65
N GLU A 12 -17.56 10.28 -5.84
CA GLU A 12 -18.82 9.60 -6.17
C GLU A 12 -18.80 8.10 -5.85
N HIS A 13 -17.60 7.55 -5.56
CA HIS A 13 -17.45 6.21 -5.00
C HIS A 13 -17.75 6.27 -3.51
N GLU A 14 -19.04 6.26 -3.15
CA GLU A 14 -19.55 6.38 -1.79
C GLU A 14 -20.72 5.43 -1.56
N TYR A 15 -20.72 4.76 -0.40
CA TYR A 15 -21.79 3.87 0.03
C TYR A 15 -22.17 4.22 1.49
N PRO A 16 -23.47 4.25 1.84
CA PRO A 16 -23.93 4.65 3.17
C PRO A 16 -23.23 3.86 4.29
N ASP A 17 -22.76 4.61 5.30
CA ASP A 17 -22.14 4.07 6.52
C ASP A 17 -20.89 3.18 6.28
N HIS A 18 -20.36 3.17 5.05
CA HIS A 18 -19.17 2.37 4.75
C HIS A 18 -17.89 3.04 5.27
N PRO A 19 -16.94 2.28 5.89
CA PRO A 19 -15.70 2.85 6.40
C PRO A 19 -14.78 3.39 5.27
N GLU A 20 -14.69 2.66 4.15
CA GLU A 20 -14.00 3.14 2.95
C GLU A 20 -14.92 4.09 2.19
N ARG A 21 -14.75 5.39 2.37
CA ARG A 21 -15.58 6.47 1.81
C ARG A 21 -14.75 7.72 1.53
N PRO A 22 -15.22 8.66 0.68
CA PRO A 22 -14.50 9.90 0.38
C PRO A 22 -14.09 10.70 1.61
N GLY A 23 -14.95 10.74 2.64
CA GLY A 23 -14.71 11.45 3.90
C GLY A 23 -13.43 11.06 4.63
N ARG A 24 -12.79 9.93 4.29
CA ARG A 24 -11.45 9.56 4.79
C ARG A 24 -10.39 10.62 4.45
N LEU A 25 -10.57 11.36 3.36
CA LEU A 25 -9.60 12.32 2.83
C LEU A 25 -9.98 13.79 3.11
N ASP A 26 -11.11 14.05 3.75
CA ASP A 26 -11.61 15.43 3.95
C ASP A 26 -10.66 16.29 4.80
N ILE A 27 -10.00 15.69 5.82
CA ILE A 27 -9.01 16.41 6.65
C ILE A 27 -7.70 16.57 5.89
N LEU A 28 -7.33 15.60 5.08
CA LEU A 28 -6.08 15.58 4.34
C LEU A 28 -6.04 16.61 3.21
N GLU A 29 -7.13 16.73 2.43
CA GLU A 29 -7.14 17.54 1.20
C GLU A 29 -6.69 18.99 1.39
N PRO A 30 -7.18 19.74 2.39
CA PRO A 30 -6.74 21.12 2.62
C PRO A 30 -5.27 21.22 3.08
N LEU A 31 -4.65 20.12 3.53
CA LEU A 31 -3.26 20.08 3.97
C LEU A 31 -2.27 19.81 2.82
N LEU A 32 -2.73 19.26 1.68
CA LEU A 32 -1.86 18.88 0.56
C LEU A 32 -0.87 19.98 0.12
N PRO A 33 -1.26 21.27 0.01
CA PRO A 33 -0.31 22.33 -0.38
C PRO A 33 0.84 22.56 0.61
N SER A 34 0.68 22.11 1.87
CA SER A 34 1.68 22.30 2.94
C SER A 34 2.80 21.24 2.94
N PHE A 35 2.62 20.13 2.24
CA PHE A 35 3.55 19.00 2.30
C PHE A 35 4.86 19.19 1.51
N GLY A 36 5.00 20.30 0.76
CA GLY A 36 6.24 20.61 0.03
C GLY A 36 6.49 19.66 -1.15
N ALA A 37 5.43 19.07 -1.67
CA ALA A 37 5.43 18.21 -2.85
C ALA A 37 4.58 18.85 -3.96
N GLU A 38 4.86 18.50 -5.20
CA GLU A 38 4.15 19.00 -6.37
C GLU A 38 3.01 18.06 -6.76
N GLN A 39 1.79 18.58 -6.87
CA GLN A 39 0.68 17.80 -7.39
C GLN A 39 0.78 17.67 -8.91
N ILE A 40 0.78 16.44 -9.41
CA ILE A 40 0.70 16.12 -10.84
C ILE A 40 -0.67 15.52 -11.16
N GLN A 41 -1.16 15.77 -12.37
CA GLN A 41 -2.47 15.28 -12.78
C GLN A 41 -2.42 13.77 -13.06
N ALA A 42 -3.30 13.01 -12.41
CA ALA A 42 -3.49 11.60 -12.71
C ALA A 42 -4.02 11.41 -14.14
N ILE A 43 -3.39 10.51 -14.89
CA ILE A 43 -3.85 10.11 -16.22
C ILE A 43 -4.65 8.83 -16.04
N ARG A 44 -5.92 8.83 -16.45
CA ARG A 44 -6.80 7.65 -16.36
C ARG A 44 -6.16 6.41 -17.01
N ALA A 45 -6.17 5.29 -16.31
CA ALA A 45 -5.71 4.02 -16.86
C ALA A 45 -6.67 3.48 -17.94
N THR A 46 -6.13 2.68 -18.84
CA THR A 46 -6.89 1.94 -19.83
C THR A 46 -7.21 0.53 -19.35
N GLU A 47 -8.19 -0.14 -19.96
CA GLU A 47 -8.44 -1.56 -19.70
C GLU A 47 -7.22 -2.44 -20.03
N ALA A 48 -6.40 -2.03 -21.00
CA ALA A 48 -5.17 -2.74 -21.33
C ALA A 48 -4.12 -2.66 -20.21
N ASP A 49 -4.09 -1.56 -19.44
CA ASP A 49 -3.23 -1.47 -18.26
C ASP A 49 -3.75 -2.37 -17.13
N VAL A 50 -5.05 -2.37 -16.88
CA VAL A 50 -5.69 -3.25 -15.89
C VAL A 50 -5.52 -4.73 -16.26
N ALA A 51 -5.56 -5.06 -17.55
CA ALA A 51 -5.37 -6.42 -18.06
C ALA A 51 -3.96 -6.99 -17.85
N LEU A 52 -3.00 -6.19 -17.35
CA LEU A 52 -1.70 -6.70 -16.91
C LEU A 52 -1.81 -7.62 -15.68
N VAL A 53 -2.86 -7.47 -14.88
CA VAL A 53 -3.11 -8.27 -13.68
C VAL A 53 -4.46 -8.99 -13.74
N HIS A 54 -5.50 -8.29 -14.17
CA HIS A 54 -6.88 -8.81 -14.13
C HIS A 54 -7.32 -9.32 -15.50
N PRO A 55 -7.79 -10.58 -15.62
CA PRO A 55 -8.34 -11.10 -16.85
C PRO A 55 -9.54 -10.27 -17.34
N VAL A 56 -9.72 -10.18 -18.66
CA VAL A 56 -10.82 -9.42 -19.29
C VAL A 56 -12.20 -9.83 -18.74
N LYS A 57 -12.37 -11.08 -18.34
CA LYS A 57 -13.62 -11.56 -17.71
C LYS A 57 -13.89 -10.83 -16.40
N MET A 58 -12.88 -10.69 -15.53
CA MET A 58 -13.01 -9.97 -14.26
C MET A 58 -13.33 -8.49 -14.49
N ILE A 59 -12.62 -7.86 -15.43
CA ILE A 59 -12.83 -6.44 -15.78
C ILE A 59 -14.28 -6.19 -16.21
N ARG A 60 -14.81 -7.06 -17.11
CA ARG A 60 -16.20 -6.98 -17.56
C ARG A 60 -17.20 -7.24 -16.45
N SER A 61 -16.97 -8.27 -15.62
CA SER A 61 -17.88 -8.57 -14.50
C SER A 61 -17.96 -7.40 -13.51
N LEU A 62 -16.83 -6.71 -13.25
CA LEU A 62 -16.85 -5.51 -12.40
C LEU A 62 -17.60 -4.37 -13.08
N GLN A 63 -17.40 -4.15 -14.37
CA GLN A 63 -18.11 -3.11 -15.13
C GLN A 63 -19.62 -3.36 -15.11
N GLU A 64 -20.06 -4.59 -15.33
CA GLU A 64 -21.48 -4.99 -15.26
C GLU A 64 -22.05 -4.75 -13.86
N ALA A 65 -21.34 -5.17 -12.80
CA ALA A 65 -21.76 -4.94 -11.41
C ALA A 65 -21.88 -3.43 -11.09
N CYS A 66 -21.00 -2.60 -11.60
CA CYS A 66 -21.10 -1.14 -11.43
C CYS A 66 -22.33 -0.56 -12.19
N MET A 67 -22.61 -1.07 -13.40
CA MET A 67 -23.81 -0.63 -14.17
C MET A 67 -25.12 -1.00 -13.46
N GLU A 68 -25.17 -2.11 -12.74
CA GLU A 68 -26.32 -2.57 -11.96
C GLU A 68 -26.40 -1.89 -10.56
N GLY A 69 -25.28 -1.33 -10.07
CA GLY A 69 -25.16 -0.75 -8.72
C GLY A 69 -26.09 0.45 -8.46
N PRO A 70 -26.13 0.94 -7.22
CA PRO A 70 -25.20 0.63 -6.12
C PRO A 70 -25.49 -0.74 -5.45
N GLY A 71 -24.42 -1.41 -4.98
CA GLY A 71 -24.55 -2.69 -4.30
C GLY A 71 -23.25 -3.20 -3.69
N VAL A 72 -23.37 -4.24 -2.84
CA VAL A 72 -22.24 -4.95 -2.22
C VAL A 72 -21.96 -6.21 -3.04
N ILE A 73 -20.68 -6.43 -3.37
CA ILE A 73 -20.23 -7.52 -4.25
C ILE A 73 -19.36 -8.57 -3.55
N ASP A 74 -19.01 -8.35 -2.27
CA ASP A 74 -18.19 -9.24 -1.46
C ASP A 74 -18.62 -9.22 0.00
N TYR A 75 -18.37 -10.30 0.74
CA TYR A 75 -18.74 -10.42 2.16
C TYR A 75 -17.99 -9.45 3.08
N ALA A 76 -16.83 -8.93 2.68
CA ALA A 76 -16.06 -7.90 3.39
C ALA A 76 -16.50 -6.46 3.07
N PRO A 77 -17.71 -6.21 2.97
CA PRO A 77 -18.67 -5.52 2.15
C PRO A 77 -18.07 -4.62 1.06
N THR A 78 -17.23 -5.16 0.19
CA THR A 78 -16.78 -4.42 -1.00
C THR A 78 -17.99 -3.97 -1.81
N TYR A 79 -18.12 -2.68 -2.02
CA TYR A 79 -19.27 -2.10 -2.72
C TYR A 79 -18.90 -1.53 -4.09
N VAL A 80 -19.91 -1.35 -4.90
CA VAL A 80 -19.83 -0.63 -6.17
C VAL A 80 -20.96 0.39 -6.27
N THR A 81 -20.69 1.47 -7.01
CA THR A 81 -21.66 2.46 -7.48
C THR A 81 -21.59 2.53 -9.00
N GLN A 82 -22.45 3.31 -9.63
CA GLN A 82 -22.39 3.47 -11.09
C GLN A 82 -21.10 4.12 -11.57
N THR A 83 -20.38 4.85 -10.73
CA THR A 83 -19.11 5.52 -11.06
C THR A 83 -17.90 4.68 -10.69
N SER A 84 -18.03 3.68 -9.84
CA SER A 84 -16.90 2.93 -9.23
C SER A 84 -15.92 2.35 -10.24
N TYR A 85 -16.40 1.93 -11.42
CA TYR A 85 -15.52 1.44 -12.48
C TYR A 85 -14.57 2.51 -12.99
N GLU A 86 -15.09 3.72 -13.25
CA GLU A 86 -14.29 4.86 -13.69
C GLU A 86 -13.37 5.38 -12.57
N ASP A 87 -13.87 5.40 -11.33
CA ASP A 87 -13.08 5.77 -10.16
C ASP A 87 -11.89 4.81 -9.96
N ALA A 88 -12.11 3.50 -10.14
CA ALA A 88 -11.05 2.50 -10.08
C ALA A 88 -10.00 2.69 -11.19
N LEU A 89 -10.42 3.01 -12.42
CA LEU A 89 -9.48 3.33 -13.51
C LEU A 89 -8.69 4.62 -13.25
N GLN A 90 -9.30 5.61 -12.60
CA GLN A 90 -8.59 6.83 -12.17
C GLN A 90 -7.58 6.52 -11.06
N ALA A 91 -7.93 5.65 -10.10
CA ALA A 91 -7.03 5.23 -9.03
C ALA A 91 -5.79 4.52 -9.59
N VAL A 92 -5.98 3.51 -10.45
CA VAL A 92 -4.89 2.85 -11.17
C VAL A 92 -4.05 3.87 -11.93
N GLY A 93 -4.70 4.79 -12.64
CA GLY A 93 -4.04 5.85 -13.41
C GLY A 93 -3.18 6.78 -12.57
N GLY A 94 -3.63 7.12 -11.36
CA GLY A 94 -2.86 7.91 -10.40
C GLY A 94 -1.57 7.20 -9.97
N VAL A 95 -1.63 5.90 -9.70
CA VAL A 95 -0.45 5.10 -9.35
C VAL A 95 0.51 4.96 -10.51
N LEU A 96 0.00 4.68 -11.72
CA LEU A 96 0.82 4.61 -12.94
C LEU A 96 1.51 5.96 -13.22
N THR A 97 0.81 7.08 -13.08
CA THR A 97 1.36 8.42 -13.30
C THR A 97 2.53 8.70 -12.36
N CYS A 98 2.38 8.43 -11.05
CA CYS A 98 3.46 8.56 -10.07
C CYS A 98 4.65 7.63 -10.41
N SER A 99 4.36 6.37 -10.73
CA SER A 99 5.39 5.37 -11.03
C SER A 99 6.20 5.74 -12.28
N HIS A 100 5.55 6.25 -13.32
CA HIS A 100 6.22 6.71 -14.54
C HIS A 100 7.08 7.97 -14.30
N ALA A 101 6.58 8.94 -13.54
CA ALA A 101 7.35 10.13 -13.20
C ALA A 101 8.67 9.78 -12.49
N VAL A 102 8.62 8.82 -11.55
CA VAL A 102 9.81 8.35 -10.83
C VAL A 102 10.69 7.48 -11.73
N MET A 103 10.11 6.58 -12.52
CA MET A 103 10.88 5.72 -13.44
C MET A 103 11.67 6.54 -14.46
N ASN A 104 11.04 7.55 -15.06
CA ASN A 104 11.64 8.39 -16.09
C ASN A 104 12.66 9.41 -15.53
N GLY A 105 12.69 9.60 -14.21
CA GLY A 105 13.52 10.62 -13.57
C GLY A 105 12.92 12.03 -13.63
N ASP A 106 11.62 12.17 -13.90
CA ASP A 106 10.90 13.45 -13.85
C ASP A 106 10.67 13.86 -12.38
N ALA A 107 10.55 12.87 -11.48
CA ALA A 107 10.45 13.05 -10.03
C ALA A 107 11.49 12.17 -9.32
N ARG A 108 11.89 12.57 -8.09
CA ARG A 108 12.76 11.77 -7.22
C ARG A 108 12.00 10.61 -6.61
N ASN A 109 10.84 10.89 -6.07
CA ASN A 109 9.94 9.96 -5.40
C ASN A 109 8.50 10.47 -5.52
N ALA A 110 7.51 9.64 -5.14
CA ALA A 110 6.12 10.04 -5.30
C ALA A 110 5.18 9.42 -4.25
N PHE A 111 3.98 10.01 -4.11
CA PHE A 111 2.87 9.43 -3.38
C PHE A 111 1.58 9.47 -4.22
N ALA A 112 1.01 8.31 -4.52
CA ALA A 112 -0.31 8.21 -5.14
C ALA A 112 -1.38 8.14 -4.05
N ILE A 113 -2.08 9.24 -3.82
CA ILE A 113 -3.19 9.34 -2.87
C ILE A 113 -4.47 9.07 -3.67
N VAL A 114 -4.87 7.81 -3.69
CA VAL A 114 -5.94 7.31 -4.57
C VAL A 114 -6.99 6.54 -3.80
N ARG A 115 -8.23 6.56 -4.29
CA ARG A 115 -9.35 5.72 -3.90
C ARG A 115 -10.08 5.22 -5.17
N PRO A 116 -10.64 3.99 -5.15
CA PRO A 116 -10.56 2.96 -4.11
C PRO A 116 -9.15 2.39 -3.93
N PRO A 117 -8.88 1.70 -2.79
CA PRO A 117 -7.62 1.00 -2.55
C PRO A 117 -7.46 -0.22 -3.47
N GLY A 118 -6.31 -0.94 -3.40
CA GLY A 118 -6.02 -1.97 -4.38
C GLY A 118 -5.43 -3.29 -3.88
N HIS A 119 -4.77 -3.33 -2.74
CA HIS A 119 -3.92 -4.46 -2.35
C HIS A 119 -4.65 -5.79 -2.10
N HIS A 120 -5.98 -5.74 -1.87
CA HIS A 120 -6.79 -6.95 -1.70
C HIS A 120 -7.37 -7.51 -3.01
N ALA A 121 -7.49 -6.71 -4.09
CA ALA A 121 -8.05 -7.19 -5.33
C ALA A 121 -7.17 -8.30 -5.93
N GLU A 122 -7.67 -9.54 -5.90
CA GLU A 122 -7.02 -10.69 -6.53
C GLU A 122 -7.15 -10.63 -8.06
N PRO A 123 -6.33 -11.34 -8.81
CA PRO A 123 -6.40 -11.27 -10.27
C PRO A 123 -7.80 -11.52 -10.84
N ASP A 124 -8.57 -12.40 -10.24
CA ASP A 124 -9.90 -12.80 -10.73
C ASP A 124 -11.08 -12.25 -9.92
N ARG A 125 -10.83 -11.44 -8.88
CA ARG A 125 -11.87 -11.01 -7.94
C ARG A 125 -11.58 -9.68 -7.26
N ALA A 126 -12.55 -8.76 -7.30
CA ALA A 126 -12.61 -7.58 -6.43
C ALA A 126 -13.03 -8.01 -5.01
N MET A 127 -12.33 -7.53 -3.97
CA MET A 127 -12.60 -7.87 -2.57
C MET A 127 -11.89 -6.90 -1.62
N GLY A 128 -12.28 -6.89 -0.35
CA GLY A 128 -11.62 -6.08 0.69
C GLY A 128 -11.61 -4.59 0.37
N PHE A 129 -12.72 -4.04 -0.13
CA PHE A 129 -12.87 -2.65 -0.59
C PHE A 129 -12.08 -2.31 -1.87
N CYS A 130 -11.29 -3.25 -2.40
CA CYS A 130 -10.44 -3.07 -3.56
C CYS A 130 -11.13 -3.58 -4.83
N LEU A 131 -11.13 -2.76 -5.88
CA LEU A 131 -11.75 -3.11 -7.16
C LEU A 131 -10.72 -3.63 -8.16
N PHE A 132 -9.59 -2.93 -8.34
CA PHE A 132 -8.43 -3.36 -9.09
C PHE A 132 -7.18 -3.28 -8.22
N SER A 133 -6.19 -4.14 -8.45
CA SER A 133 -4.93 -4.13 -7.72
C SER A 133 -4.00 -3.03 -8.23
N ASN A 134 -4.23 -1.79 -7.77
CA ASN A 134 -3.53 -0.59 -8.23
C ASN A 134 -2.02 -0.77 -8.27
N ILE A 135 -1.45 -1.25 -7.15
CA ILE A 135 0.01 -1.39 -6.98
C ILE A 135 0.57 -2.55 -7.79
N ALA A 136 -0.17 -3.68 -7.91
CA ALA A 136 0.29 -4.81 -8.71
C ALA A 136 0.28 -4.48 -10.20
N ILE A 137 -0.72 -3.73 -10.68
CA ILE A 137 -0.78 -3.23 -12.06
C ILE A 137 0.43 -2.33 -12.34
N ALA A 138 0.75 -1.42 -11.43
CA ALA A 138 1.92 -0.55 -11.58
C ALA A 138 3.23 -1.36 -11.61
N ALA A 139 3.38 -2.36 -10.75
CA ALA A 139 4.56 -3.22 -10.75
C ALA A 139 4.73 -3.99 -12.07
N GLN A 140 3.65 -4.57 -12.60
CA GLN A 140 3.66 -5.26 -13.89
C GLN A 140 3.94 -4.30 -15.06
N ASP A 141 3.39 -3.08 -15.03
CA ASP A 141 3.65 -2.08 -16.05
C ASP A 141 5.13 -1.63 -16.06
N LEU A 142 5.73 -1.44 -14.89
CA LEU A 142 7.15 -1.12 -14.77
C LEU A 142 8.04 -2.21 -15.37
N LEU A 143 7.70 -3.50 -15.15
CA LEU A 143 8.40 -4.61 -15.81
C LEU A 143 8.21 -4.59 -17.32
N ARG A 144 6.99 -4.33 -17.81
CA ARG A 144 6.67 -4.20 -19.23
C ARG A 144 7.49 -3.08 -19.88
N LYS A 145 7.74 -1.99 -19.15
CA LYS A 145 8.54 -0.84 -19.57
C LYS A 145 10.06 -1.04 -19.46
N GLY A 146 10.50 -2.21 -19.01
CA GLY A 146 11.91 -2.61 -19.06
C GLY A 146 12.63 -2.64 -17.73
N MET A 147 11.97 -2.36 -16.59
CA MET A 147 12.56 -2.64 -15.28
C MET A 147 12.76 -4.14 -15.11
N LYS A 148 13.87 -4.53 -14.50
CA LYS A 148 14.24 -5.95 -14.31
C LYS A 148 13.60 -6.53 -13.06
N ARG A 149 13.50 -5.77 -11.99
CA ARG A 149 12.91 -6.19 -10.71
C ARG A 149 12.25 -5.02 -10.00
N VAL A 150 11.04 -5.25 -9.48
CA VAL A 150 10.29 -4.31 -8.65
C VAL A 150 9.88 -5.02 -7.36
N MET A 151 9.93 -4.34 -6.23
CA MET A 151 9.48 -4.88 -4.96
C MET A 151 8.37 -4.02 -4.37
N VAL A 152 7.33 -4.69 -3.88
CA VAL A 152 6.28 -4.07 -3.07
C VAL A 152 6.53 -4.39 -1.59
N ILE A 153 6.48 -3.38 -0.75
CA ILE A 153 6.43 -3.50 0.71
C ILE A 153 5.08 -2.94 1.15
N ASP A 154 4.33 -3.76 1.87
CA ASP A 154 2.97 -3.48 2.31
C ASP A 154 2.96 -3.42 3.84
N TYR A 155 2.60 -2.25 4.39
CA TYR A 155 2.45 -2.05 5.84
C TYR A 155 1.02 -1.70 6.25
N ASP A 156 0.04 -1.91 5.37
CA ASP A 156 -1.36 -1.92 5.74
C ASP A 156 -1.61 -2.94 6.87
N ALA A 157 -2.61 -2.72 7.71
CA ALA A 157 -2.93 -3.64 8.79
C ALA A 157 -3.47 -4.98 8.29
N HIS A 158 -3.93 -5.05 7.05
CA HIS A 158 -4.44 -6.27 6.43
C HIS A 158 -3.41 -6.87 5.47
N HIS A 159 -3.45 -8.20 5.33
CA HIS A 159 -2.60 -8.89 4.36
C HIS A 159 -2.96 -8.47 2.93
N GLY A 160 -1.99 -8.02 2.16
CA GLY A 160 -2.14 -7.66 0.74
C GLY A 160 -2.25 -8.91 -0.15
N ASN A 161 -3.28 -9.72 0.08
CA ASN A 161 -3.49 -11.01 -0.59
C ASN A 161 -3.59 -10.88 -2.12
N GLY A 162 -4.18 -9.79 -2.62
CA GLY A 162 -4.28 -9.54 -4.06
C GLY A 162 -2.92 -9.28 -4.69
N THR A 163 -2.08 -8.47 -4.04
CA THR A 163 -0.70 -8.24 -4.48
C THR A 163 0.10 -9.54 -4.46
N GLN A 164 0.01 -10.32 -3.36
CA GLN A 164 0.66 -11.62 -3.27
C GLN A 164 0.24 -12.56 -4.40
N ALA A 165 -1.07 -12.69 -4.65
CA ALA A 165 -1.60 -13.55 -5.69
C ALA A 165 -1.11 -13.15 -7.09
N ALA A 166 -1.08 -11.85 -7.38
CA ALA A 166 -0.58 -11.32 -8.66
C ALA A 166 0.92 -11.59 -8.88
N PHE A 167 1.71 -11.75 -7.79
CA PHE A 167 3.15 -11.91 -7.87
C PHE A 167 3.62 -13.38 -7.77
N LEU A 168 2.73 -14.29 -7.46
CA LEU A 168 3.08 -15.67 -7.11
C LEU A 168 3.98 -16.37 -8.15
N HIS A 169 3.77 -16.08 -9.43
CA HIS A 169 4.45 -16.70 -10.55
C HIS A 169 5.38 -15.77 -11.34
N GLU A 170 5.59 -14.52 -10.88
CA GLU A 170 6.49 -13.58 -11.55
C GLU A 170 7.75 -13.35 -10.70
N GLU A 171 8.84 -14.00 -11.08
CA GLU A 171 10.10 -13.99 -10.33
C GLU A 171 10.78 -12.62 -10.25
N ARG A 172 10.41 -11.69 -11.11
CA ARG A 172 10.94 -10.32 -11.12
C ARG A 172 10.21 -9.39 -10.16
N LEU A 173 9.17 -9.88 -9.48
CA LEU A 173 8.41 -9.15 -8.48
C LEU A 173 8.65 -9.72 -7.08
N GLY A 174 9.06 -8.86 -6.15
CA GLY A 174 9.17 -9.17 -4.73
C GLY A 174 8.01 -8.57 -3.94
N PHE A 175 7.63 -9.23 -2.83
CA PHE A 175 6.57 -8.77 -1.96
C PHE A 175 6.88 -9.06 -0.49
N VAL A 176 6.69 -8.05 0.36
CA VAL A 176 6.73 -8.21 1.82
C VAL A 176 5.48 -7.57 2.40
N SER A 177 4.70 -8.30 3.17
CA SER A 177 3.51 -7.78 3.86
C SER A 177 3.64 -7.93 5.36
N THR A 178 3.51 -6.81 6.09
CA THR A 178 3.28 -6.81 7.54
C THR A 178 1.81 -6.60 7.81
N HIS A 179 1.17 -7.47 8.57
CA HIS A 179 -0.27 -7.38 8.79
C HIS A 179 -0.68 -8.00 10.12
N GLN A 180 -1.78 -7.56 10.68
CA GLN A 180 -2.35 -8.16 11.88
C GLN A 180 -2.85 -9.56 11.60
N TRP A 181 -2.37 -10.55 12.35
CA TRP A 181 -2.83 -11.93 12.22
C TRP A 181 -4.19 -12.13 12.86
N GLY A 182 -5.02 -12.96 12.22
CA GLY A 182 -6.33 -13.36 12.74
C GLY A 182 -7.49 -12.42 12.40
N ILE A 183 -7.25 -11.45 11.52
CA ILE A 183 -8.29 -10.59 10.94
C ILE A 183 -8.49 -10.90 9.45
N TYR A 184 -9.32 -10.14 8.76
CA TYR A 184 -9.48 -10.20 7.31
C TYR A 184 -8.12 -10.06 6.58
N PRO A 185 -7.85 -10.75 5.48
CA PRO A 185 -8.69 -11.77 4.80
C PRO A 185 -8.51 -13.19 5.35
N GLY A 186 -7.73 -13.40 6.41
CA GLY A 186 -7.45 -14.70 7.01
C GLY A 186 -6.31 -15.47 6.31
N THR A 187 -5.51 -14.80 5.51
CA THR A 187 -4.33 -15.30 4.81
C THR A 187 -3.06 -14.55 5.26
N GLY A 188 -1.90 -14.90 4.71
CA GLY A 188 -0.64 -14.22 5.02
C GLY A 188 0.14 -14.87 6.17
N TRP A 189 -0.03 -16.18 6.40
CA TRP A 189 0.86 -16.88 7.30
C TRP A 189 2.26 -17.02 6.68
N ILE A 190 3.27 -17.24 7.51
CA ILE A 190 4.67 -17.32 7.10
C ILE A 190 4.89 -18.31 5.93
N ASP A 191 4.08 -19.38 5.86
CA ASP A 191 4.19 -20.45 4.87
C ASP A 191 3.20 -20.35 3.69
N ASP A 192 2.42 -19.29 3.58
CA ASP A 192 1.38 -19.17 2.54
C ASP A 192 1.93 -19.11 1.10
N ALA A 193 3.23 -18.82 0.93
CA ALA A 193 3.88 -18.80 -0.38
C ALA A 193 5.20 -19.62 -0.39
N PRO A 194 5.17 -20.94 -0.09
CA PRO A 194 6.39 -21.73 0.14
C PRO A 194 7.29 -21.86 -1.09
N HIS A 195 6.73 -21.81 -2.31
CA HIS A 195 7.49 -21.86 -3.57
C HIS A 195 8.10 -20.52 -3.98
N ALA A 196 7.73 -19.46 -3.30
CA ALA A 196 8.25 -18.11 -3.52
C ALA A 196 9.04 -17.57 -2.31
N ASN A 197 9.53 -18.46 -1.44
CA ASN A 197 10.39 -18.11 -0.32
C ASN A 197 11.55 -17.20 -0.78
N GLN A 198 11.96 -16.25 0.09
CA GLN A 198 12.97 -15.23 -0.20
C GLN A 198 12.52 -14.14 -1.21
N ARG A 199 11.33 -14.25 -1.78
CA ARG A 199 10.76 -13.26 -2.71
C ARG A 199 9.40 -12.75 -2.24
N ILE A 200 8.58 -13.62 -1.63
CA ILE A 200 7.33 -13.28 -0.95
C ILE A 200 7.50 -13.62 0.53
N VAL A 201 7.37 -12.61 1.38
CA VAL A 201 7.56 -12.71 2.83
C VAL A 201 6.35 -12.16 3.56
N ASN A 202 5.68 -13.01 4.31
CA ASN A 202 4.59 -12.63 5.18
C ASN A 202 5.07 -12.47 6.62
N VAL A 203 4.67 -11.36 7.23
CA VAL A 203 5.03 -10.98 8.60
C VAL A 203 3.74 -10.81 9.42
N PRO A 204 3.11 -11.93 9.85
CA PRO A 204 1.87 -11.88 10.63
C PRO A 204 2.15 -11.37 12.04
N LEU A 205 1.56 -10.24 12.39
CA LEU A 205 1.77 -9.51 13.63
C LEU A 205 0.69 -9.83 14.69
N PRO A 206 1.05 -9.86 15.96
CA PRO A 206 0.05 -9.85 17.04
C PRO A 206 -0.63 -8.47 17.12
N ALA A 207 -1.84 -8.43 17.68
CA ALA A 207 -2.49 -7.18 18.05
C ALA A 207 -1.55 -6.32 18.92
N TYR A 208 -1.62 -5.01 18.77
CA TYR A 208 -0.81 -4.00 19.46
C TYR A 208 0.69 -3.99 19.11
N ALA A 209 1.11 -4.71 18.08
CA ALA A 209 2.44 -4.50 17.49
C ALA A 209 2.54 -3.05 16.99
N GLY A 210 3.52 -2.31 17.47
CA GLY A 210 3.61 -0.87 17.28
C GLY A 210 4.98 -0.41 16.75
N ASP A 211 5.35 0.82 17.08
CA ASP A 211 6.49 1.51 16.51
C ASP A 211 7.79 0.72 16.58
N LYS A 212 8.10 0.13 17.75
CA LYS A 212 9.35 -0.62 17.95
C LYS A 212 9.38 -1.89 17.10
N THR A 213 8.25 -2.59 17.03
CA THR A 213 8.11 -3.81 16.23
C THR A 213 8.29 -3.50 14.75
N PHE A 214 7.61 -2.46 14.22
CA PHE A 214 7.72 -2.10 12.81
C PHE A 214 9.10 -1.58 12.42
N VAL A 215 9.76 -0.78 13.27
CA VAL A 215 11.14 -0.33 13.05
C VAL A 215 12.09 -1.52 12.99
N ARG A 216 11.95 -2.51 13.88
CA ARG A 216 12.74 -3.73 13.84
C ARG A 216 12.50 -4.55 12.57
N ILE A 217 11.25 -4.67 12.14
CA ILE A 217 10.92 -5.36 10.89
C ILE A 217 11.55 -4.64 9.70
N ALA A 218 11.56 -3.31 9.69
CA ALA A 218 12.25 -2.56 8.64
C ALA A 218 13.75 -2.90 8.59
N ASP A 219 14.42 -3.03 9.74
CA ASP A 219 15.84 -3.36 9.81
C ASP A 219 16.12 -4.85 9.56
N GLU A 220 15.29 -5.75 10.10
CA GLU A 220 15.57 -7.18 10.14
C GLU A 220 14.85 -8.01 9.07
N VAL A 221 13.88 -7.42 8.36
CA VAL A 221 13.15 -8.08 7.26
C VAL A 221 13.23 -7.26 5.97
N PHE A 222 12.75 -6.00 5.96
CA PHE A 222 12.69 -5.22 4.73
C PHE A 222 14.08 -4.97 4.15
N ALA A 223 15.03 -4.47 4.93
CA ALA A 223 16.37 -4.16 4.46
C ALA A 223 17.12 -5.41 3.93
N PRO A 224 17.13 -6.57 4.62
CA PRO A 224 17.70 -7.81 4.06
C PRO A 224 17.02 -8.24 2.76
N MET A 225 15.68 -8.14 2.67
CA MET A 225 14.94 -8.49 1.46
C MET A 225 15.30 -7.58 0.28
N VAL A 226 15.35 -6.27 0.49
CA VAL A 226 15.74 -5.30 -0.55
C VAL A 226 17.17 -5.58 -1.03
N ARG A 227 18.12 -5.84 -0.11
CA ARG A 227 19.52 -6.18 -0.45
C ARG A 227 19.63 -7.46 -1.27
N ALA A 228 18.88 -8.49 -0.88
CA ALA A 228 18.92 -9.79 -1.56
C ALA A 228 18.24 -9.75 -2.92
N PHE A 229 17.06 -9.16 -2.99
CA PHE A 229 16.24 -9.10 -4.21
C PHE A 229 16.77 -8.09 -5.24
N LYS A 230 17.42 -6.98 -4.79
CA LYS A 230 17.99 -5.90 -5.60
C LYS A 230 16.96 -5.29 -6.57
N PRO A 231 15.87 -4.73 -6.08
CA PRO A 231 14.88 -4.08 -6.92
C PRO A 231 15.43 -2.80 -7.55
N GLU A 232 14.88 -2.39 -8.69
CA GLU A 232 15.19 -1.11 -9.32
C GLU A 232 14.22 0.00 -8.87
N MET A 233 13.10 -0.38 -8.23
CA MET A 233 12.12 0.52 -7.63
C MET A 233 11.42 -0.17 -6.46
N LEU A 234 11.12 0.59 -5.42
CA LEU A 234 10.21 0.21 -4.33
C LEU A 234 8.83 0.82 -4.56
N LEU A 235 7.79 0.02 -4.46
CA LEU A 235 6.41 0.46 -4.35
C LEU A 235 5.92 0.12 -2.94
N ILE A 236 5.21 1.03 -2.31
CA ILE A 236 4.77 0.87 -0.91
C ILE A 236 3.25 0.93 -0.83
N SER A 237 2.61 -0.18 -0.46
CA SER A 237 1.21 -0.14 -0.02
C SER A 237 1.16 0.49 1.37
N ALA A 238 0.65 1.72 1.40
CA ALA A 238 0.64 2.57 2.58
C ALA A 238 -0.76 2.65 3.18
N GLY A 239 -1.11 1.67 4.01
CA GLY A 239 -2.29 1.70 4.85
C GLY A 239 -2.02 2.45 6.16
N PHE A 240 -2.98 3.23 6.60
CA PHE A 240 -2.93 3.95 7.88
C PHE A 240 -3.86 3.35 8.94
N ASP A 241 -4.47 2.22 8.64
CA ASP A 241 -5.25 1.41 9.57
C ASP A 241 -4.38 0.61 10.56
N SER A 242 -3.07 0.54 10.33
CA SER A 242 -2.09 0.09 11.34
C SER A 242 -1.95 1.05 12.54
N HIS A 243 -2.61 2.21 12.51
CA HIS A 243 -2.59 3.19 13.61
C HIS A 243 -3.31 2.66 14.84
N TRP A 244 -2.75 2.91 16.05
CA TRP A 244 -3.29 2.40 17.32
C TRP A 244 -4.74 2.83 17.62
N ASN A 245 -5.23 3.89 17.01
CA ASN A 245 -6.58 4.42 17.15
C ASN A 245 -7.43 4.23 15.87
N ASP A 246 -7.10 3.27 15.04
CA ASP A 246 -7.96 2.94 13.89
C ASP A 246 -9.22 2.18 14.37
N PRO A 247 -10.41 2.45 13.81
CA PRO A 247 -11.65 1.81 14.24
C PRO A 247 -11.79 0.36 13.81
N ILE A 248 -10.99 -0.15 12.87
CA ILE A 248 -11.17 -1.49 12.27
C ILE A 248 -10.11 -2.48 12.77
N THR A 249 -8.92 -2.03 13.09
CA THR A 249 -7.80 -2.90 13.44
C THR A 249 -7.32 -2.68 14.87
N SER A 250 -6.33 -3.44 15.29
CA SER A 250 -5.78 -3.35 16.65
C SER A 250 -4.25 -3.36 16.63
N LEU A 251 -3.61 -2.86 15.55
CA LEU A 251 -2.18 -2.62 15.56
C LEU A 251 -1.84 -1.36 16.39
N GLY A 252 -0.59 -1.06 16.57
CA GLY A 252 -0.14 -0.08 17.55
C GLY A 252 0.74 1.02 17.01
N LEU A 253 0.82 1.24 15.69
CA LEU A 253 1.61 2.32 15.12
C LEU A 253 1.07 3.70 15.54
N SER A 254 1.99 4.61 15.81
CA SER A 254 1.72 6.03 15.96
C SER A 254 2.09 6.80 14.68
N THR A 255 1.73 8.08 14.59
CA THR A 255 2.19 8.96 13.50
C THR A 255 3.72 8.97 13.41
N ARG A 256 4.42 8.95 14.56
CA ARG A 256 5.88 8.80 14.60
C ARG A 256 6.34 7.47 14.03
N GLY A 257 5.64 6.38 14.32
CA GLY A 257 5.95 5.05 13.75
C GLY A 257 5.87 5.04 12.23
N PHE A 258 4.84 5.64 11.65
CA PHE A 258 4.74 5.80 10.19
C PHE A 258 5.90 6.63 9.62
N TYR A 259 6.28 7.72 10.29
CA TYR A 259 7.44 8.52 9.88
C TYR A 259 8.74 7.70 9.88
N GLU A 260 9.05 7.02 10.99
CA GLU A 260 10.30 6.25 11.12
C GLU A 260 10.39 5.10 10.11
N VAL A 261 9.29 4.38 9.91
CA VAL A 261 9.24 3.31 8.89
C VAL A 261 9.38 3.89 7.48
N SER A 262 8.66 4.96 7.16
CA SER A 262 8.75 5.60 5.84
C SER A 262 10.14 6.16 5.57
N LYS A 263 10.78 6.77 6.57
CA LYS A 263 12.17 7.25 6.48
C LYS A 263 13.13 6.10 6.16
N LYS A 264 13.03 4.96 6.85
CA LYS A 264 13.84 3.79 6.56
C LYS A 264 13.60 3.25 5.13
N LEU A 265 12.35 3.24 4.65
CA LEU A 265 12.03 2.83 3.29
C LEU A 265 12.64 3.79 2.25
N VAL A 266 12.61 5.09 2.50
CA VAL A 266 13.27 6.09 1.65
C VAL A 266 14.78 5.88 1.65
N GLU A 267 15.41 5.68 2.81
CA GLU A 267 16.84 5.38 2.93
C GLU A 267 17.23 4.09 2.18
N MET A 268 16.41 3.03 2.26
CA MET A 268 16.61 1.79 1.48
C MET A 268 16.50 2.05 -0.03
N ALA A 269 15.55 2.87 -0.47
CA ALA A 269 15.42 3.23 -1.88
C ALA A 269 16.63 4.05 -2.38
N GLU A 270 17.13 4.97 -1.57
CA GLU A 270 18.36 5.74 -1.88
C GLU A 270 19.57 4.80 -2.06
N GLU A 271 19.75 3.86 -1.13
CA GLU A 271 20.90 2.96 -1.14
C GLU A 271 20.84 1.92 -2.26
N HIS A 272 19.63 1.39 -2.57
CA HIS A 272 19.51 0.21 -3.42
C HIS A 272 18.78 0.43 -4.74
N CYS A 273 17.96 1.50 -4.87
CA CYS A 273 17.11 1.75 -6.03
C CYS A 273 17.38 3.12 -6.69
N GLY A 274 18.46 3.80 -6.31
CA GLY A 274 18.75 5.17 -6.79
C GLY A 274 17.67 6.19 -6.42
N GLY A 275 17.04 6.01 -5.25
CA GLY A 275 16.00 6.86 -4.70
C GLY A 275 14.59 6.61 -5.27
N LYS A 276 14.41 5.60 -6.13
CA LYS A 276 13.11 5.33 -6.76
C LYS A 276 12.16 4.63 -5.79
N ILE A 277 11.22 5.39 -5.23
CA ILE A 277 10.17 4.90 -4.34
C ILE A 277 8.84 5.61 -4.62
N VAL A 278 7.75 4.85 -4.61
CA VAL A 278 6.38 5.37 -4.75
C VAL A 278 5.52 4.78 -3.65
N PHE A 279 4.91 5.64 -2.84
CA PHE A 279 3.88 5.25 -1.89
C PHE A 279 2.51 5.26 -2.57
N VAL A 280 1.63 4.34 -2.17
CA VAL A 280 0.26 4.19 -2.68
C VAL A 280 -0.67 4.08 -1.48
N LEU A 281 -1.67 4.94 -1.39
CA LEU A 281 -2.65 4.89 -0.31
C LEU A 281 -3.50 3.62 -0.39
N GLU A 282 -3.61 2.92 0.72
CA GLU A 282 -4.51 1.78 0.90
C GLU A 282 -5.55 2.07 2.02
N GLY A 283 -5.55 1.30 3.10
CA GLY A 283 -6.45 1.45 4.24
C GLY A 283 -6.21 2.68 5.12
N GLY A 284 -6.92 2.71 6.24
CA GLY A 284 -6.96 3.80 7.22
C GLY A 284 -8.33 4.46 7.26
N TYR A 285 -9.02 4.36 8.41
CA TYR A 285 -10.47 4.62 8.50
C TYR A 285 -10.84 5.70 9.53
N ASP A 286 -9.86 6.27 10.21
CA ASP A 286 -9.99 7.54 10.91
C ASP A 286 -9.36 8.66 10.05
N PRO A 287 -10.12 9.69 9.65
CA PRO A 287 -9.62 10.75 8.76
C PRO A 287 -8.43 11.54 9.31
N ARG A 288 -8.30 11.66 10.66
CA ARG A 288 -7.16 12.36 11.29
C ARG A 288 -5.90 11.52 11.21
N ASN A 289 -6.04 10.20 11.46
CA ASN A 289 -4.91 9.28 11.39
C ASN A 289 -4.39 9.17 9.94
N VAL A 290 -5.29 9.15 8.95
CA VAL A 290 -4.91 9.20 7.53
C VAL A 290 -4.17 10.50 7.21
N ALA A 291 -4.69 11.65 7.62
CA ALA A 291 -4.07 12.94 7.34
C ALA A 291 -2.68 13.06 8.00
N ASN A 292 -2.55 12.65 9.26
CA ASN A 292 -1.28 12.67 10.00
C ASN A 292 -0.28 11.67 9.41
N GLY A 293 -0.72 10.46 9.10
CA GLY A 293 0.12 9.43 8.49
C GLY A 293 0.63 9.81 7.10
N VAL A 294 -0.24 10.34 6.24
CA VAL A 294 0.17 10.88 4.93
C VAL A 294 1.16 12.03 5.08
N GLY A 295 0.93 12.95 6.04
CA GLY A 295 1.86 14.02 6.36
C GLY A 295 3.24 13.48 6.80
N ALA A 296 3.26 12.45 7.64
CA ALA A 296 4.48 11.78 8.09
C ALA A 296 5.26 11.14 6.92
N VAL A 297 4.56 10.53 5.96
CA VAL A 297 5.19 10.01 4.73
C VAL A 297 5.77 11.15 3.90
N PHE A 298 5.08 12.27 3.72
CA PHE A 298 5.63 13.42 3.00
C PHE A 298 6.83 14.03 3.71
N ASP A 299 6.85 14.09 5.03
CA ASP A 299 8.03 14.56 5.78
C ASP A 299 9.24 13.66 5.52
N ALA A 300 9.04 12.33 5.46
CA ALA A 300 10.10 11.39 5.08
C ALA A 300 10.54 11.57 3.62
N LEU A 301 9.61 11.65 2.66
CA LEU A 301 9.89 11.81 1.23
C LEU A 301 10.63 13.12 0.90
N THR A 302 10.32 14.18 1.64
CA THR A 302 10.93 15.51 1.46
C THR A 302 12.11 15.77 2.39
N SER A 303 12.55 14.75 3.15
CA SER A 303 13.66 14.82 4.11
C SER A 303 13.45 15.90 5.18
N ARG A 304 12.21 16.16 5.57
CA ARG A 304 11.85 17.06 6.67
C ARG A 304 11.76 16.29 7.98
N PRO A 305 12.02 16.93 9.11
CA PRO A 305 11.69 16.33 10.41
C PRO A 305 10.18 16.17 10.53
N LEU A 306 9.74 15.15 11.29
CA LEU A 306 8.32 14.99 11.62
C LEU A 306 7.78 16.28 12.26
N GLY A 307 6.67 16.77 11.75
CA GLY A 307 5.97 17.92 12.32
C GLY A 307 5.56 17.69 13.79
N ASN A 308 5.06 18.74 14.45
CA ASN A 308 4.80 18.76 15.89
C ASN A 308 3.69 17.82 16.41
N GLU A 309 3.11 16.99 15.57
CA GLU A 309 2.03 16.06 15.93
C GLU A 309 2.49 14.86 16.81
N ALA A 310 3.58 15.03 17.55
CA ALA A 310 4.21 13.99 18.35
C ALA A 310 3.39 13.52 19.59
N GLY A 311 2.09 13.86 19.69
CA GLY A 311 1.27 13.58 20.88
C GLY A 311 0.42 12.30 20.79
N ASP A 312 0.56 11.47 19.76
CA ASP A 312 -0.31 10.34 19.50
C ASP A 312 0.29 8.96 19.83
N ALA A 313 1.24 8.91 20.73
CA ALA A 313 1.87 7.64 21.15
C ALA A 313 0.81 6.60 21.54
N SER A 314 0.99 5.38 21.07
CA SER A 314 0.09 4.26 21.42
C SER A 314 0.01 4.09 22.95
N PRO A 315 -1.19 4.02 23.55
CA PRO A 315 -1.35 3.74 24.96
C PRO A 315 -1.09 2.27 25.32
N TYR A 316 -0.92 1.42 24.32
CA TYR A 316 -0.79 -0.03 24.50
C TYR A 316 0.68 -0.43 24.62
N LYS A 317 0.93 -1.45 25.44
CA LYS A 317 2.24 -2.10 25.49
C LYS A 317 2.38 -3.05 24.32
N GLU A 318 3.45 -2.90 23.55
CA GLU A 318 3.75 -3.83 22.49
C GLU A 318 3.99 -5.26 23.02
N PRO A 319 3.44 -6.28 22.37
CA PRO A 319 3.69 -7.67 22.71
C PRO A 319 5.12 -8.09 22.32
N ASP A 320 5.57 -9.22 22.88
CA ASP A 320 6.80 -9.88 22.44
C ASP A 320 6.59 -10.49 21.05
N PHE A 321 7.50 -10.14 20.12
CA PHE A 321 7.51 -10.63 18.74
C PHE A 321 8.78 -11.40 18.38
N GLU A 322 9.71 -11.59 19.33
CA GLU A 322 11.06 -12.14 19.11
C GLU A 322 11.03 -13.50 18.43
N SER A 323 10.26 -14.45 18.98
CA SER A 323 10.19 -15.82 18.46
C SER A 323 9.67 -15.85 17.01
N ARG A 324 8.66 -15.05 16.71
CA ARG A 324 8.07 -14.95 15.38
C ARG A 324 9.04 -14.33 14.38
N LEU A 325 9.70 -13.23 14.76
CA LEU A 325 10.69 -12.57 13.92
C LEU A 325 11.86 -13.49 13.58
N LYS A 326 12.33 -14.26 14.57
CA LYS A 326 13.38 -15.29 14.36
C LYS A 326 12.92 -16.37 13.36
N GLU A 327 11.70 -16.88 13.49
CA GLU A 327 11.11 -17.85 12.57
C GLU A 327 11.08 -17.33 11.14
N ILE A 328 10.58 -16.09 10.93
CA ILE A 328 10.54 -15.45 9.62
C ILE A 328 11.93 -15.32 9.02
N ARG A 329 12.89 -14.81 9.79
CA ARG A 329 14.26 -14.62 9.33
C ARG A 329 14.92 -15.94 8.94
N GLN A 330 14.73 -17.00 9.72
CA GLN A 330 15.25 -18.34 9.40
C GLN A 330 14.60 -18.92 8.15
N LYS A 331 13.28 -18.77 8.00
CA LYS A 331 12.53 -19.30 6.84
C LYS A 331 12.96 -18.67 5.53
N HIS A 332 13.31 -17.40 5.53
CA HIS A 332 13.61 -16.62 4.34
C HIS A 332 15.10 -16.28 4.18
N ASP A 333 15.99 -16.90 4.97
CA ASP A 333 17.47 -16.68 4.94
C ASP A 333 17.84 -15.19 5.08
N LEU A 334 17.16 -14.48 5.99
CA LEU A 334 17.38 -13.04 6.26
C LEU A 334 18.40 -12.80 7.38
N ILE A 335 19.47 -13.57 7.42
CA ILE A 335 20.48 -13.54 8.49
C ILE A 335 21.70 -12.73 8.04
#